data_938425b73cd4cbff708ab9c4788fa29a
#
_entry.id   938425b73cd4cbff708ab9c4788fa29a
#
_cell.length_a   1.000
_cell.length_b   1.000
_cell.length_c   1.000
_cell.angle_alpha   90.00
_cell.angle_beta   90.00
_cell.angle_gamma   90.00
#
_symmetry.space_group_name_H-M   'P 1'
#
loop_
_entity.id
_entity.type
_entity.pdbx_description
1 polymer ?
#
loop_
_entity_poly.entity_id
_entity_poly.type
_entity_poly.pdbx_seq_one_letter_code
_entity_poly.pdbx_strand_id
1 'polypeptide(L)'
;MIMKYDRLYLYTERNSNIDLGGIEQLIVPYAPKQLDARVSADGAMDIYQWELAETLAIDAKQTLITGLLPLVRSESCAVYLRSKDAQAIKRIVSDLDGTLVRDELLVALVRGKAQEEMMKAETEHAMSGHCAFEENFRHRVQWLRGLGATTLEEFAYQIPLTKGAELFSYFVQGEDLRFDLASSNLAPYVHNMCIRLNANEYIASMPLLEDDDETLTGALEEAIIGAKEKRQFAEKDPHARVSSEATITIGDGANDIEMLSATGHALLYCSLVSQPLDIAHISTDIYFQ
;
A
#
# COMPACT_ATOMS: atom_id res chain seq x y z
N MET A 1 -19.87 13.64 16.06
CA MET A 1 -18.87 14.24 16.98
C MET A 1 -17.68 14.61 16.11
N ILE A 2 -17.39 15.91 15.94
CA ILE A 2 -16.25 16.35 15.14
C ILE A 2 -14.99 15.97 15.92
N MET A 3 -14.16 15.09 15.35
CA MET A 3 -12.86 14.80 15.92
C MET A 3 -11.99 16.06 15.85
N LYS A 4 -11.43 16.46 16.98
CA LYS A 4 -10.61 17.69 17.09
C LYS A 4 -9.11 17.42 16.87
N TYR A 5 -8.67 16.16 16.78
CA TYR A 5 -7.27 15.76 16.81
C TYR A 5 -7.00 14.61 15.85
N ASP A 6 -5.79 14.56 15.31
CA ASP A 6 -5.34 13.41 14.55
C ASP A 6 -5.20 12.18 15.49
N ARG A 7 -5.44 11.01 14.97
CA ARG A 7 -5.32 9.74 15.71
C ARG A 7 -4.40 8.76 15.01
N LEU A 8 -3.57 8.13 15.79
CA LEU A 8 -2.68 7.07 15.34
C LEU A 8 -3.07 5.77 16.03
N TYR A 9 -3.20 4.71 15.26
CA TYR A 9 -3.45 3.35 15.73
C TYR A 9 -2.34 2.45 15.23
N LEU A 10 -1.84 1.58 16.10
CA LEU A 10 -0.92 0.51 15.75
C LEU A 10 -1.64 -0.82 15.94
N TYR A 11 -1.73 -1.59 14.88
CA TYR A 11 -2.18 -2.98 14.87
C TYR A 11 -0.96 -3.87 14.75
N THR A 12 -0.78 -4.80 15.66
CA THR A 12 0.34 -5.73 15.64
C THR A 12 -0.12 -7.12 16.03
N GLU A 13 0.52 -8.15 15.47
CA GLU A 13 0.30 -9.51 15.94
C GLU A 13 0.61 -9.61 17.43
N ARG A 14 -0.16 -10.45 18.12
CA ARG A 14 0.02 -10.64 19.57
C ARG A 14 1.39 -11.20 19.90
N ASN A 15 2.07 -10.60 20.87
CA ASN A 15 3.45 -10.89 21.25
C ASN A 15 4.50 -10.60 20.16
N SER A 16 4.23 -9.69 19.24
CA SER A 16 5.26 -9.17 18.31
C SER A 16 6.37 -8.44 19.07
N ASN A 17 7.56 -8.37 18.44
CA ASN A 17 8.71 -7.64 18.99
C ASN A 17 8.75 -6.18 18.50
N ILE A 18 7.59 -5.59 18.17
CA ILE A 18 7.52 -4.22 17.67
C ILE A 18 8.17 -3.24 18.66
N ASP A 19 8.99 -2.33 18.16
CA ASP A 19 9.62 -1.28 18.96
C ASP A 19 8.63 -0.16 19.31
N LEU A 20 7.78 -0.42 20.33
CA LEU A 20 6.85 0.58 20.83
C LEU A 20 7.58 1.83 21.35
N GLY A 21 8.74 1.67 21.96
CA GLY A 21 9.53 2.79 22.47
C GLY A 21 10.02 3.70 21.34
N GLY A 22 10.47 3.15 20.23
CA GLY A 22 10.83 3.89 19.03
C GLY A 22 9.66 4.64 18.42
N ILE A 23 8.48 4.00 18.34
CA ILE A 23 7.24 4.63 17.86
C ILE A 23 6.84 5.79 18.78
N GLU A 24 6.83 5.57 20.10
CA GLU A 24 6.48 6.62 21.07
C GLU A 24 7.44 7.79 21.02
N GLN A 25 8.74 7.56 20.86
CA GLN A 25 9.73 8.62 20.66
C GLN A 25 9.50 9.42 19.39
N LEU A 26 9.12 8.77 18.30
CA LEU A 26 8.84 9.41 17.03
C LEU A 26 7.63 10.35 17.10
N ILE A 27 6.62 10.02 17.89
CA ILE A 27 5.40 10.82 18.03
C ILE A 27 5.49 11.89 19.12
N VAL A 28 6.52 11.89 19.99
CA VAL A 28 6.73 12.93 21.04
C VAL A 28 6.56 14.36 20.55
N PRO A 29 7.09 14.77 19.37
CA PRO A 29 6.93 16.14 18.88
C PRO A 29 5.47 16.57 18.68
N TYR A 30 4.56 15.60 18.53
CA TYR A 30 3.12 15.84 18.33
C TYR A 30 2.31 15.76 19.63
N ALA A 31 2.99 15.81 20.78
CA ALA A 31 2.40 15.75 22.12
C ALA A 31 1.34 14.63 22.26
N PRO A 32 1.73 13.36 22.07
CA PRO A 32 0.80 12.25 22.04
C PRO A 32 0.19 12.03 23.43
N LYS A 33 -1.09 11.66 23.44
CA LYS A 33 -1.77 11.10 24.59
C LYS A 33 -2.20 9.69 24.22
N GLN A 34 -1.66 8.69 24.90
CA GLN A 34 -2.15 7.32 24.76
C GLN A 34 -3.58 7.25 25.30
N LEU A 35 -4.50 6.79 24.46
CA LEU A 35 -5.92 6.69 24.82
C LEU A 35 -6.30 5.28 25.22
N ASP A 36 -5.78 4.28 24.51
CA ASP A 36 -6.21 2.90 24.66
C ASP A 36 -5.09 1.93 24.30
N ALA A 37 -5.16 0.73 24.92
CA ALA A 37 -4.41 -0.43 24.51
C ALA A 37 -5.35 -1.63 24.71
N ARG A 38 -5.75 -2.27 23.61
CA ARG A 38 -6.74 -3.35 23.62
C ARG A 38 -6.29 -4.53 22.76
N VAL A 39 -6.93 -5.65 22.97
CA VAL A 39 -6.79 -6.84 22.13
C VAL A 39 -7.97 -6.87 21.16
N SER A 40 -7.74 -7.28 19.90
CA SER A 40 -8.80 -7.49 18.92
C SER A 40 -9.83 -8.53 19.42
N ALA A 41 -11.06 -8.47 18.89
CA ALA A 41 -12.17 -9.31 19.34
C ALA A 41 -11.89 -10.83 19.21
N ASP A 42 -11.09 -11.22 18.22
CA ASP A 42 -10.64 -12.61 17.99
C ASP A 42 -9.39 -12.99 18.82
N GLY A 43 -8.80 -12.04 19.53
CA GLY A 43 -7.60 -12.25 20.34
C GLY A 43 -6.30 -12.36 19.54
N ALA A 44 -6.31 -12.07 18.24
CA ALA A 44 -5.16 -12.26 17.35
C ALA A 44 -4.21 -11.07 17.33
N MET A 45 -4.67 -9.87 17.61
CA MET A 45 -3.89 -8.63 17.49
C MET A 45 -3.93 -7.81 18.79
N ASP A 46 -2.82 -7.13 19.08
CA ASP A 46 -2.74 -6.02 20.01
C ASP A 46 -2.96 -4.71 19.25
N ILE A 47 -3.77 -3.81 19.79
CA ILE A 47 -4.14 -2.53 19.18
C ILE A 47 -3.81 -1.42 20.16
N TYR A 48 -2.96 -0.49 19.75
CA TYR A 48 -2.58 0.70 20.52
C TYR A 48 -3.12 1.94 19.85
N GLN A 49 -3.59 2.91 20.63
CA GLN A 49 -4.17 4.14 20.11
C GLN A 49 -3.58 5.36 20.80
N TRP A 50 -3.22 6.37 20.01
CA TRP A 50 -2.78 7.69 20.48
C TRP A 50 -3.61 8.79 19.84
N GLU A 51 -3.88 9.84 20.62
CA GLU A 51 -4.40 11.11 20.14
C GLU A 51 -3.23 12.10 20.04
N LEU A 52 -3.06 12.74 18.89
CA LEU A 52 -2.01 13.72 18.64
C LEU A 52 -2.57 15.12 18.87
N ALA A 53 -1.96 15.90 19.76
CA ALA A 53 -2.48 17.22 20.17
C ALA A 53 -2.41 18.27 19.05
N GLU A 54 -1.52 18.07 18.08
CA GLU A 54 -1.36 18.95 16.93
C GLU A 54 -1.86 18.27 15.65
N THR A 55 -2.52 19.08 14.81
CA THR A 55 -2.91 18.61 13.48
C THR A 55 -1.69 18.48 12.60
N LEU A 56 -1.54 17.35 11.97
CA LEU A 56 -0.48 17.09 11.02
C LEU A 56 -0.84 17.72 9.65
N ALA A 57 -0.07 18.73 9.22
CA ALA A 57 -0.03 19.12 7.82
C ALA A 57 0.53 17.95 6.97
N ILE A 58 0.32 17.99 5.65
CA ILE A 58 0.77 16.93 4.71
C ILE A 58 2.26 16.62 4.90
N ASP A 59 3.12 17.65 4.97
CA ASP A 59 4.57 17.46 5.14
C ASP A 59 4.91 16.78 6.49
N ALA A 60 4.17 17.12 7.54
CA ALA A 60 4.33 16.50 8.86
C ALA A 60 3.85 15.03 8.86
N LYS A 61 2.75 14.73 8.17
CA LYS A 61 2.29 13.35 7.96
C LYS A 61 3.33 12.54 7.19
N GLN A 62 3.86 13.11 6.10
CA GLN A 62 4.89 12.48 5.29
C GLN A 62 6.13 12.18 6.13
N THR A 63 6.59 13.13 6.95
CA THR A 63 7.72 12.95 7.87
C THR A 63 7.44 11.84 8.88
N LEU A 64 6.25 11.84 9.48
CA LEU A 64 5.87 10.82 10.46
C LEU A 64 5.83 9.43 9.82
N ILE A 65 5.17 9.26 8.67
CA ILE A 65 5.07 7.97 7.97
C ILE A 65 6.46 7.48 7.53
N THR A 66 7.31 8.40 7.04
CA THR A 66 8.70 8.07 6.68
C THR A 66 9.48 7.54 7.88
N GLY A 67 9.30 8.14 9.06
CA GLY A 67 9.96 7.68 10.28
C GLY A 67 9.39 6.37 10.83
N LEU A 68 8.09 6.12 10.64
CA LEU A 68 7.44 4.87 11.04
C LEU A 68 7.87 3.67 10.19
N LEU A 69 8.05 3.87 8.89
CA LEU A 69 8.33 2.77 7.94
C LEU A 69 9.47 1.85 8.39
N PRO A 70 10.68 2.30 8.79
CA PRO A 70 11.74 1.42 9.24
C PRO A 70 11.41 0.67 10.54
N LEU A 71 10.57 1.24 11.42
CA LEU A 71 10.18 0.61 12.68
C LEU A 71 9.17 -0.52 12.49
N VAL A 72 8.31 -0.41 11.47
CA VAL A 72 7.22 -1.35 11.24
C VAL A 72 7.55 -2.42 10.19
N ARG A 73 8.47 -2.14 9.27
CA ARG A 73 8.76 -3.02 8.13
C ARG A 73 9.41 -4.35 8.50
N SER A 74 10.06 -4.44 9.66
CA SER A 74 10.68 -5.68 10.15
C SER A 74 9.69 -6.62 10.85
N GLU A 75 8.46 -6.19 11.04
CA GLU A 75 7.42 -6.92 11.78
C GLU A 75 6.11 -6.92 10.98
N SER A 76 5.22 -7.86 11.31
CA SER A 76 3.86 -7.82 10.78
C SER A 76 3.00 -6.88 11.62
N CYS A 77 2.83 -5.66 11.11
CA CYS A 77 2.01 -4.66 11.77
C CYS A 77 1.42 -3.67 10.77
N ALA A 78 0.44 -2.93 11.19
CA ALA A 78 -0.13 -1.85 10.41
C ALA A 78 -0.29 -0.60 11.26
N VAL A 79 0.01 0.56 10.68
CA VAL A 79 -0.20 1.86 11.33
C VAL A 79 -1.29 2.59 10.57
N TYR A 80 -2.41 2.83 11.26
CA TYR A 80 -3.49 3.64 10.73
C TYR A 80 -3.42 5.06 11.31
N LEU A 81 -3.39 6.04 10.42
CA LEU A 81 -3.43 7.45 10.76
C LEU A 81 -4.73 8.07 10.25
N ARG A 82 -5.53 8.61 11.15
CA ARG A 82 -6.76 9.34 10.83
C ARG A 82 -6.57 10.82 11.11
N SER A 83 -6.78 11.65 10.10
CA SER A 83 -6.74 13.10 10.22
C SER A 83 -7.98 13.64 10.93
N LYS A 84 -7.86 14.78 11.61
CA LYS A 84 -8.99 15.44 12.28
C LYS A 84 -10.12 15.82 11.33
N ASP A 85 -9.79 16.12 10.08
CA ASP A 85 -10.74 16.53 9.04
C ASP A 85 -11.26 15.34 8.23
N ALA A 86 -10.85 14.11 8.59
CA ALA A 86 -11.29 12.89 7.93
C ALA A 86 -12.80 12.70 8.04
N GLN A 87 -13.41 12.42 6.91
CA GLN A 87 -14.83 12.08 6.79
C GLN A 87 -15.03 10.55 6.87
N ALA A 88 -16.27 10.10 6.85
CA ALA A 88 -16.55 8.67 6.71
C ALA A 88 -15.93 8.14 5.40
N ILE A 89 -15.29 6.98 5.47
CA ILE A 89 -14.63 6.36 4.31
C ILE A 89 -15.67 6.05 3.25
N LYS A 90 -15.42 6.47 2.02
CA LYS A 90 -16.22 6.19 0.82
C LYS A 90 -15.37 5.66 -0.33
N ARG A 91 -14.06 5.83 -0.27
CA ARG A 91 -13.12 5.39 -1.30
C ARG A 91 -11.89 4.78 -0.65
N ILE A 92 -11.43 3.70 -1.25
CA ILE A 92 -10.17 3.03 -0.89
C ILE A 92 -9.26 3.11 -2.10
N VAL A 93 -8.02 3.53 -1.90
CA VAL A 93 -6.96 3.47 -2.92
C VAL A 93 -5.83 2.64 -2.34
N SER A 94 -5.57 1.49 -2.90
CA SER A 94 -4.57 0.56 -2.39
C SER A 94 -3.42 0.38 -3.37
N ASP A 95 -2.21 0.34 -2.85
CA ASP A 95 -1.10 -0.32 -3.52
C ASP A 95 -1.39 -1.81 -3.69
N LEU A 96 -0.63 -2.48 -4.52
CA LEU A 96 -0.85 -3.87 -4.90
C LEU A 96 0.24 -4.80 -4.36
N ASP A 97 1.48 -4.63 -4.85
CA ASP A 97 2.60 -5.51 -4.52
C ASP A 97 3.12 -5.21 -3.10
N GLY A 98 3.28 -6.24 -2.27
CA GLY A 98 3.59 -6.08 -0.84
C GLY A 98 2.37 -5.74 0.04
N THR A 99 1.29 -5.28 -0.56
CA THR A 99 0.05 -4.87 0.12
C THR A 99 -1.07 -5.90 -0.07
N LEU A 100 -1.68 -6.00 -1.24
CA LEU A 100 -2.76 -6.95 -1.55
C LEU A 100 -2.26 -8.28 -2.10
N VAL A 101 -1.05 -8.31 -2.62
CA VAL A 101 -0.31 -9.52 -2.99
C VAL A 101 0.97 -9.60 -2.17
N ARG A 102 1.44 -10.83 -1.91
CA ARG A 102 2.61 -11.07 -1.05
C ARG A 102 3.93 -10.78 -1.73
N ASP A 103 3.97 -11.07 -3.02
CA ASP A 103 5.20 -11.08 -3.81
C ASP A 103 5.27 -9.82 -4.68
N GLU A 104 6.46 -9.32 -4.90
CA GLU A 104 6.75 -8.36 -5.93
C GLU A 104 6.65 -9.01 -7.32
N LEU A 105 5.80 -8.50 -8.21
CA LEU A 105 5.58 -9.08 -9.54
C LEU A 105 6.87 -9.35 -10.30
N LEU A 106 7.75 -8.36 -10.40
CA LEU A 106 8.97 -8.48 -11.22
C LEU A 106 9.91 -9.56 -10.67
N VAL A 107 10.00 -9.70 -9.34
CA VAL A 107 10.76 -10.78 -8.69
C VAL A 107 10.11 -12.14 -8.98
N ALA A 108 8.79 -12.21 -8.86
CA ALA A 108 8.05 -13.45 -9.05
C ALA A 108 8.14 -13.98 -10.50
N LEU A 109 8.13 -13.09 -11.49
CA LEU A 109 8.28 -13.44 -12.92
C LEU A 109 9.64 -14.02 -13.29
N VAL A 110 10.69 -13.70 -12.54
CA VAL A 110 12.04 -14.21 -12.77
C VAL A 110 12.45 -15.32 -11.78
N ARG A 111 11.51 -15.77 -10.94
CA ARG A 111 11.75 -16.84 -9.95
C ARG A 111 12.29 -18.11 -10.63
N GLY A 112 13.39 -18.65 -10.10
CA GLY A 112 14.08 -19.79 -10.67
C GLY A 112 14.95 -19.48 -11.88
N LYS A 113 15.03 -18.23 -12.34
CA LYS A 113 15.90 -17.79 -13.42
C LYS A 113 17.19 -17.16 -12.87
N ALA A 114 18.22 -17.02 -13.72
CA ALA A 114 19.52 -16.48 -13.33
C ALA A 114 19.45 -15.04 -12.77
N GLN A 115 18.43 -14.27 -13.14
CA GLN A 115 18.23 -12.87 -12.76
C GLN A 115 17.53 -12.70 -11.41
N GLU A 116 17.05 -13.77 -10.77
CA GLU A 116 16.21 -13.69 -9.56
C GLU A 116 16.87 -12.91 -8.43
N GLU A 117 18.12 -13.25 -8.08
CA GLU A 117 18.83 -12.58 -6.96
C GLU A 117 19.14 -11.10 -7.25
N MET A 118 19.47 -10.77 -8.48
CA MET A 118 19.67 -9.37 -8.89
C MET A 118 18.35 -8.59 -8.83
N MET A 119 17.26 -9.18 -9.32
CA MET A 119 15.93 -8.57 -9.28
C MET A 119 15.48 -8.28 -7.85
N LYS A 120 15.69 -9.23 -6.92
CA LYS A 120 15.41 -9.06 -5.50
C LYS A 120 16.20 -7.89 -4.90
N ALA A 121 17.52 -7.87 -5.10
CA ALA A 121 18.39 -6.84 -4.55
C ALA A 121 18.03 -5.44 -5.07
N GLU A 122 17.70 -5.29 -6.35
CA GLU A 122 17.28 -4.01 -6.91
C GLU A 122 15.88 -3.59 -6.45
N THR A 123 14.98 -4.55 -6.24
CA THR A 123 13.66 -4.27 -5.67
C THR A 123 13.77 -3.77 -4.23
N GLU A 124 14.53 -4.44 -3.38
CA GLU A 124 14.80 -4.01 -2.00
C GLU A 124 15.44 -2.62 -1.94
N HIS A 125 16.39 -2.34 -2.84
CA HIS A 125 17.04 -1.04 -2.93
C HIS A 125 16.05 0.07 -3.33
N ALA A 126 15.16 -0.18 -4.29
CA ALA A 126 14.11 0.76 -4.67
C ALA A 126 13.10 1.01 -3.53
N MET A 127 12.66 -0.06 -2.87
CA MET A 127 11.68 0.03 -1.78
C MET A 127 12.22 0.73 -0.52
N SER A 128 13.54 0.71 -0.32
CA SER A 128 14.19 1.43 0.79
C SER A 128 14.30 2.95 0.56
N GLY A 129 13.97 3.46 -0.64
CA GLY A 129 14.04 4.87 -0.98
C GLY A 129 15.46 5.42 -1.23
N HIS A 130 16.47 4.54 -1.41
CA HIS A 130 17.86 4.93 -1.59
C HIS A 130 18.25 5.22 -3.05
N CYS A 131 17.35 5.01 -4.02
CA CYS A 131 17.59 5.28 -5.44
C CYS A 131 16.40 5.96 -6.10
N ALA A 132 16.63 6.55 -7.30
CA ALA A 132 15.57 7.06 -8.12
C ALA A 132 14.69 5.88 -8.61
N PHE A 133 13.46 5.82 -8.10
CA PHE A 133 12.53 4.72 -8.35
C PHE A 133 12.33 4.47 -9.86
N GLU A 134 12.10 5.53 -10.63
CA GLU A 134 11.79 5.43 -12.07
C GLU A 134 12.94 4.79 -12.87
N GLU A 135 14.19 5.20 -12.60
CA GLU A 135 15.36 4.66 -13.27
C GLU A 135 15.54 3.17 -12.93
N ASN A 136 15.44 2.82 -11.67
CA ASN A 136 15.51 1.45 -11.20
C ASN A 136 14.38 0.59 -11.78
N PHE A 137 13.15 1.12 -11.84
CA PHE A 137 12.02 0.39 -12.41
C PHE A 137 12.21 0.14 -13.91
N ARG A 138 12.66 1.15 -14.69
CA ARG A 138 12.99 0.97 -16.10
C ARG A 138 14.06 -0.10 -16.30
N HIS A 139 15.09 -0.10 -15.47
CA HIS A 139 16.17 -1.09 -15.56
C HIS A 139 15.64 -2.51 -15.32
N ARG A 140 14.83 -2.71 -14.29
CA ARG A 140 14.23 -4.02 -13.99
C ARG A 140 13.30 -4.52 -15.11
N VAL A 141 12.51 -3.64 -15.73
CA VAL A 141 11.60 -4.00 -16.83
C VAL A 141 12.36 -4.46 -18.07
N GLN A 142 13.58 -3.97 -18.33
CA GLN A 142 14.41 -4.45 -19.45
C GLN A 142 14.66 -5.97 -19.40
N TRP A 143 14.69 -6.56 -18.22
CA TRP A 143 14.88 -8.01 -18.06
C TRP A 143 13.66 -8.85 -18.45
N LEU A 144 12.52 -8.19 -18.68
CA LEU A 144 11.29 -8.84 -19.16
C LEU A 144 11.18 -8.83 -20.69
N ARG A 145 12.18 -8.32 -21.41
CA ARG A 145 12.17 -8.32 -22.87
C ARG A 145 11.94 -9.73 -23.43
N GLY A 146 11.03 -9.82 -24.38
CA GLY A 146 10.64 -11.10 -25.00
C GLY A 146 9.60 -11.91 -24.20
N LEU A 147 9.14 -11.40 -23.06
CA LEU A 147 8.02 -12.01 -22.34
C LEU A 147 6.70 -11.63 -23.02
N GLY A 148 5.79 -12.58 -23.18
CA GLY A 148 4.45 -12.31 -23.69
C GLY A 148 3.62 -11.49 -22.71
N ALA A 149 2.86 -10.52 -23.22
CA ALA A 149 1.92 -9.72 -22.38
C ALA A 149 0.89 -10.62 -21.68
N THR A 150 0.42 -11.67 -22.35
CA THR A 150 -0.48 -12.70 -21.79
C THR A 150 0.09 -13.38 -20.55
N THR A 151 1.42 -13.52 -20.46
CA THR A 151 2.07 -14.07 -19.25
C THR A 151 1.84 -13.17 -18.04
N LEU A 152 1.84 -11.85 -18.20
CA LEU A 152 1.53 -10.90 -17.13
C LEU A 152 0.07 -11.01 -16.70
N GLU A 153 -0.84 -11.16 -17.67
CA GLU A 153 -2.28 -11.31 -17.43
C GLU A 153 -2.58 -12.60 -16.65
N GLU A 154 -2.04 -13.73 -17.10
CA GLU A 154 -2.19 -15.02 -16.43
C GLU A 154 -1.59 -15.01 -15.03
N PHE A 155 -0.44 -14.34 -14.85
CA PHE A 155 0.24 -14.28 -13.57
C PHE A 155 -0.60 -13.58 -12.50
N ALA A 156 -1.45 -12.62 -12.88
CA ALA A 156 -2.38 -11.95 -11.97
C ALA A 156 -3.32 -12.93 -11.25
N TYR A 157 -3.63 -14.08 -11.84
CA TYR A 157 -4.47 -15.11 -11.23
C TYR A 157 -3.67 -16.16 -10.44
N GLN A 158 -2.37 -16.25 -10.66
CA GLN A 158 -1.49 -17.22 -10.02
C GLN A 158 -0.80 -16.69 -8.78
N ILE A 159 -0.53 -15.38 -8.73
CA ILE A 159 0.18 -14.75 -7.62
C ILE A 159 -0.61 -14.89 -6.30
N PRO A 160 0.05 -15.30 -5.19
CA PRO A 160 -0.63 -15.43 -3.91
C PRO A 160 -1.09 -14.09 -3.37
N LEU A 161 -2.37 -13.99 -3.01
CA LEU A 161 -2.89 -12.82 -2.31
C LEU A 161 -2.39 -12.75 -0.86
N THR A 162 -2.32 -11.54 -0.34
CA THR A 162 -2.13 -11.30 1.10
C THR A 162 -3.30 -11.90 1.89
N LYS A 163 -3.01 -12.33 3.13
CA LYS A 163 -4.04 -12.88 4.02
C LYS A 163 -5.20 -11.90 4.17
N GLY A 164 -6.40 -12.34 3.87
CA GLY A 164 -7.60 -11.55 3.96
C GLY A 164 -7.91 -10.66 2.76
N ALA A 165 -7.03 -10.51 1.74
CA ALA A 165 -7.26 -9.61 0.62
C ALA A 165 -8.52 -9.93 -0.19
N GLU A 166 -8.85 -11.22 -0.33
CA GLU A 166 -10.10 -11.63 -0.97
C GLU A 166 -11.33 -11.25 -0.14
N LEU A 167 -11.29 -11.50 1.18
CA LEU A 167 -12.35 -11.10 2.10
C LEU A 167 -12.51 -9.57 2.17
N PHE A 168 -11.40 -8.85 2.12
CA PHE A 168 -11.37 -7.39 2.04
C PHE A 168 -12.12 -6.90 0.79
N SER A 169 -11.86 -7.50 -0.37
CA SER A 169 -12.56 -7.18 -1.61
C SER A 169 -14.09 -7.38 -1.49
N TYR A 170 -14.54 -8.49 -0.91
CA TYR A 170 -15.96 -8.72 -0.66
C TYR A 170 -16.57 -7.74 0.34
N PHE A 171 -15.84 -7.42 1.42
CA PHE A 171 -16.27 -6.41 2.39
C PHE A 171 -16.50 -5.05 1.72
N VAL A 172 -15.54 -4.59 0.92
CA VAL A 172 -15.63 -3.30 0.22
C VAL A 172 -16.85 -3.23 -0.69
N GLN A 173 -17.16 -4.32 -1.40
CA GLN A 173 -18.36 -4.40 -2.23
C GLN A 173 -19.65 -4.39 -1.39
N GLY A 174 -19.66 -5.11 -0.28
CA GLY A 174 -20.83 -5.20 0.62
C GLY A 174 -21.19 -3.85 1.23
N GLU A 175 -20.20 -3.00 1.48
CA GLU A 175 -20.39 -1.64 2.04
C GLU A 175 -20.56 -0.55 0.95
N ASP A 176 -20.68 -0.91 -0.32
CA ASP A 176 -20.79 0.02 -1.46
C ASP A 176 -19.67 1.07 -1.50
N LEU A 177 -18.46 0.66 -1.11
CA LEU A 177 -17.27 1.50 -1.13
C LEU A 177 -16.62 1.44 -2.50
N ARG A 178 -16.13 2.58 -2.98
CA ARG A 178 -15.28 2.61 -4.17
C ARG A 178 -13.91 2.06 -3.83
N PHE A 179 -13.39 1.16 -4.68
CA PHE A 179 -12.10 0.53 -4.52
C PHE A 179 -11.26 0.69 -5.78
N ASP A 180 -10.10 1.34 -5.66
CA ASP A 180 -9.18 1.62 -6.76
C ASP A 180 -7.79 1.09 -6.42
N LEU A 181 -7.02 0.70 -7.46
CA LEU A 181 -5.64 0.23 -7.34
C LEU A 181 -4.66 1.30 -7.84
N ALA A 182 -3.61 1.57 -7.08
CA ALA A 182 -2.54 2.48 -7.45
C ALA A 182 -1.20 1.73 -7.45
N SER A 183 -0.83 1.13 -8.58
CA SER A 183 0.37 0.32 -8.69
C SER A 183 1.39 0.96 -9.62
N SER A 184 2.67 0.87 -9.25
CA SER A 184 3.78 1.22 -10.16
C SER A 184 4.00 0.15 -11.23
N ASN A 185 3.40 -1.01 -11.08
CA ASN A 185 3.65 -2.19 -11.92
C ASN A 185 3.00 -2.10 -13.31
N LEU A 186 3.15 -3.15 -14.11
CA LEU A 186 2.78 -3.18 -15.51
C LEU A 186 1.26 -3.31 -15.73
N ALA A 187 0.71 -2.48 -16.61
CA ALA A 187 -0.74 -2.37 -16.83
C ALA A 187 -1.46 -3.70 -17.15
N PRO A 188 -0.94 -4.62 -18.00
CA PRO A 188 -1.62 -5.90 -18.26
C PRO A 188 -1.82 -6.73 -16.98
N TYR A 189 -0.85 -6.75 -16.08
CA TYR A 189 -0.97 -7.39 -14.78
C TYR A 189 -1.98 -6.69 -13.86
N VAL A 190 -1.83 -5.36 -13.70
CA VAL A 190 -2.67 -4.58 -12.79
C VAL A 190 -4.13 -4.58 -13.23
N HIS A 191 -4.39 -4.56 -14.56
CA HIS A 191 -5.73 -4.69 -15.11
C HIS A 191 -6.41 -5.99 -14.67
N ASN A 192 -5.71 -7.12 -14.79
CA ASN A 192 -6.26 -8.42 -14.40
C ASN A 192 -6.38 -8.56 -12.87
N MET A 193 -5.50 -7.93 -12.10
CA MET A 193 -5.68 -7.82 -10.65
C MET A 193 -6.89 -6.96 -10.28
N CYS A 194 -7.15 -5.88 -11.01
CA CYS A 194 -8.36 -5.07 -10.84
C CYS A 194 -9.62 -5.92 -11.03
N ILE A 195 -9.65 -6.76 -12.07
CA ILE A 195 -10.75 -7.72 -12.31
C ILE A 195 -10.85 -8.73 -11.16
N ARG A 196 -9.73 -9.37 -10.80
CA ARG A 196 -9.68 -10.41 -9.76
C ARG A 196 -10.16 -9.91 -8.39
N LEU A 197 -9.82 -8.67 -8.03
CA LEU A 197 -10.16 -8.04 -6.75
C LEU A 197 -11.45 -7.21 -6.82
N ASN A 198 -12.15 -7.20 -7.96
CA ASN A 198 -13.34 -6.38 -8.21
C ASN A 198 -13.12 -4.89 -7.89
N ALA A 199 -11.93 -4.36 -8.21
CA ALA A 199 -11.66 -2.95 -8.08
C ALA A 199 -12.36 -2.15 -9.21
N ASN A 200 -12.63 -0.87 -8.96
CA ASN A 200 -13.38 -0.02 -9.88
C ASN A 200 -12.49 0.59 -10.96
N GLU A 201 -11.29 1.03 -10.56
CA GLU A 201 -10.33 1.74 -11.41
C GLU A 201 -8.90 1.38 -10.99
N TYR A 202 -7.94 1.67 -11.87
CA TYR A 202 -6.52 1.52 -11.52
C TYR A 202 -5.65 2.54 -12.25
N ILE A 203 -4.45 2.77 -11.70
CA ILE A 203 -3.32 3.35 -12.43
C ILE A 203 -2.16 2.36 -12.43
N ALA A 204 -1.44 2.29 -13.54
CA ALA A 204 -0.32 1.38 -13.75
C ALA A 204 0.62 1.90 -14.83
N SER A 205 1.88 1.44 -14.83
CA SER A 205 2.86 1.79 -15.87
C SER A 205 2.60 0.99 -17.15
N MET A 206 2.62 1.64 -18.31
CA MET A 206 2.34 1.01 -19.59
C MET A 206 3.63 0.44 -20.20
N PRO A 207 3.72 -0.88 -20.45
CA PRO A 207 4.83 -1.46 -21.17
C PRO A 207 4.69 -1.19 -22.68
N LEU A 208 5.82 -1.03 -23.35
CA LEU A 208 5.86 -1.02 -24.82
C LEU A 208 5.92 -2.46 -25.34
N LEU A 209 5.12 -2.74 -26.36
CA LEU A 209 5.07 -4.03 -27.03
C LEU A 209 5.83 -3.97 -28.35
N GLU A 210 6.30 -5.11 -28.85
CA GLU A 210 6.85 -5.27 -30.20
C GLU A 210 5.72 -5.13 -31.24
N ASP A 211 6.07 -5.13 -32.53
CA ASP A 211 5.10 -4.96 -33.64
C ASP A 211 4.01 -6.04 -33.70
N ASP A 212 4.16 -7.13 -32.96
CA ASP A 212 3.14 -8.20 -32.81
C ASP A 212 2.05 -7.88 -31.81
N ASP A 213 2.18 -6.75 -31.06
CA ASP A 213 1.30 -6.35 -29.95
C ASP A 213 1.16 -7.39 -28.82
N GLU A 214 2.02 -8.42 -28.80
CA GLU A 214 1.96 -9.52 -27.83
C GLU A 214 3.22 -9.63 -26.96
N THR A 215 4.37 -9.15 -27.44
CA THR A 215 5.66 -9.35 -26.80
C THR A 215 6.23 -8.06 -26.22
N LEU A 216 6.72 -8.12 -24.98
CA LEU A 216 7.34 -6.97 -24.31
C LEU A 216 8.67 -6.59 -24.96
N THR A 217 8.85 -5.31 -25.28
CA THR A 217 10.14 -4.76 -25.73
C THR A 217 11.18 -4.66 -24.62
N GLY A 218 10.76 -4.74 -23.35
CA GLY A 218 11.58 -4.42 -22.18
C GLY A 218 11.66 -2.91 -21.90
N ALA A 219 10.82 -2.11 -22.54
CA ALA A 219 10.73 -0.66 -22.33
C ALA A 219 9.32 -0.27 -21.85
N LEU A 220 9.21 0.94 -21.32
CA LEU A 220 7.97 1.53 -20.84
C LEU A 220 7.66 2.79 -21.64
N GLU A 221 6.38 3.17 -21.70
CA GLU A 221 5.99 4.51 -22.08
C GLU A 221 6.70 5.57 -21.24
N GLU A 222 6.64 6.83 -21.67
CA GLU A 222 7.34 7.93 -20.98
C GLU A 222 6.88 8.09 -19.54
N ALA A 223 5.57 8.00 -19.31
CA ALA A 223 4.98 8.13 -17.98
C ALA A 223 5.09 6.82 -17.17
N ILE A 224 5.84 6.87 -16.07
CA ILE A 224 5.88 5.80 -15.06
C ILE A 224 5.02 6.21 -13.87
N ILE A 225 4.29 5.25 -13.33
CA ILE A 225 3.53 5.46 -12.10
C ILE A 225 4.48 5.34 -10.90
N GLY A 226 4.88 6.50 -10.37
CA GLY A 226 5.68 6.63 -9.15
C GLY A 226 4.88 7.21 -7.98
N ALA A 227 5.59 7.66 -6.96
CA ALA A 227 4.99 8.22 -5.75
C ALA A 227 4.06 9.41 -6.03
N LYS A 228 4.49 10.30 -6.94
CA LYS A 228 3.72 11.49 -7.34
C LYS A 228 2.41 11.15 -8.05
N GLU A 229 2.44 10.20 -8.98
CA GLU A 229 1.27 9.76 -9.74
C GLU A 229 0.28 9.03 -8.83
N LYS A 230 0.76 8.15 -7.94
CA LYS A 230 -0.06 7.50 -6.89
C LYS A 230 -0.74 8.55 -6.00
N ARG A 231 0.00 9.55 -5.55
CA ARG A 231 -0.54 10.67 -4.77
C ARG A 231 -1.64 11.41 -5.52
N GLN A 232 -1.39 11.82 -6.76
CA GLN A 232 -2.38 12.56 -7.57
C GLN A 232 -3.66 11.75 -7.79
N PHE A 233 -3.52 10.45 -8.01
CA PHE A 233 -4.66 9.54 -8.16
C PHE A 233 -5.47 9.40 -6.88
N ALA A 234 -4.81 9.34 -5.72
CA ALA A 234 -5.49 9.27 -4.42
C ALA A 234 -6.19 10.59 -4.04
N GLU A 235 -5.53 11.74 -4.28
CA GLU A 235 -6.09 13.06 -4.00
C GLU A 235 -7.31 13.40 -4.88
N LYS A 236 -7.30 12.94 -6.14
CA LYS A 236 -8.33 13.27 -7.12
C LYS A 236 -9.04 12.01 -7.59
N ASP A 237 -10.26 11.80 -7.10
CA ASP A 237 -11.14 10.82 -7.71
C ASP A 237 -11.33 11.15 -9.20
N PRO A 238 -11.01 10.24 -10.14
CA PRO A 238 -11.19 10.45 -11.58
C PRO A 238 -12.59 10.92 -11.97
N HIS A 239 -13.60 10.53 -11.18
CA HIS A 239 -15.00 10.91 -11.39
C HIS A 239 -15.47 12.07 -10.50
N ALA A 240 -14.57 12.67 -9.70
CA ALA A 240 -14.86 13.78 -8.80
C ALA A 240 -16.04 13.53 -7.82
N ARG A 241 -16.25 12.27 -7.41
CA ARG A 241 -17.37 11.86 -6.55
C ARG A 241 -17.00 11.79 -5.08
N VAL A 242 -15.73 11.51 -4.78
CA VAL A 242 -15.23 11.31 -3.42
C VAL A 242 -14.05 12.24 -3.16
N SER A 243 -14.10 12.94 -2.04
CA SER A 243 -13.00 13.81 -1.61
C SER A 243 -11.84 13.04 -0.98
N SER A 244 -10.66 13.67 -0.93
CA SER A 244 -9.49 13.10 -0.26
C SER A 244 -9.73 12.85 1.23
N GLU A 245 -10.55 13.66 1.90
CA GLU A 245 -10.90 13.50 3.32
C GLU A 245 -11.75 12.25 3.59
N ALA A 246 -12.50 11.75 2.58
CA ALA A 246 -13.28 10.53 2.64
C ALA A 246 -12.58 9.34 1.96
N THR A 247 -11.28 9.49 1.66
CA THR A 247 -10.46 8.44 1.03
C THR A 247 -9.49 7.86 2.06
N ILE A 248 -9.41 6.52 2.10
CA ILE A 248 -8.33 5.79 2.76
C ILE A 248 -7.34 5.31 1.71
N THR A 249 -6.05 5.51 1.99
CA THR A 249 -4.95 4.96 1.20
C THR A 249 -4.24 3.86 1.96
N ILE A 250 -3.83 2.81 1.25
CA ILE A 250 -3.17 1.63 1.81
C ILE A 250 -1.89 1.38 1.01
N GLY A 251 -0.76 1.18 1.69
CA GLY A 251 0.52 0.87 1.06
C GLY A 251 1.56 0.39 2.07
N ASP A 252 2.66 -0.20 1.60
CA ASP A 252 3.70 -0.81 2.44
C ASP A 252 5.10 -0.21 2.25
N GLY A 253 5.32 0.56 1.19
CA GLY A 253 6.63 0.98 0.74
C GLY A 253 6.90 2.49 0.75
N ALA A 254 8.16 2.86 0.49
CA ALA A 254 8.58 4.25 0.40
C ALA A 254 7.90 5.01 -0.76
N ASN A 255 7.55 4.30 -1.84
CA ASN A 255 6.83 4.85 -2.99
C ASN A 255 5.34 5.18 -2.70
N ASP A 256 4.81 4.75 -1.53
CA ASP A 256 3.44 5.02 -1.12
C ASP A 256 3.33 6.20 -0.15
N ILE A 257 4.44 6.66 0.42
CA ILE A 257 4.45 7.68 1.48
C ILE A 257 3.71 8.95 1.05
N GLU A 258 3.92 9.41 -0.19
CA GLU A 258 3.23 10.59 -0.71
C GLU A 258 1.71 10.36 -0.81
N MET A 259 1.30 9.20 -1.31
CA MET A 259 -0.10 8.80 -1.40
C MET A 259 -0.75 8.70 0.00
N LEU A 260 -0.09 8.02 0.93
CA LEU A 260 -0.54 7.86 2.31
C LEU A 260 -0.71 9.21 3.02
N SER A 261 0.15 10.18 2.73
CA SER A 261 0.12 11.51 3.36
C SER A 261 -0.98 12.43 2.83
N ALA A 262 -1.54 12.13 1.66
CA ALA A 262 -2.40 13.03 0.89
C ALA A 262 -3.89 12.94 1.22
N THR A 263 -4.31 11.94 2.01
CA THR A 263 -5.72 11.63 2.25
C THR A 263 -6.12 11.73 3.73
N GLY A 264 -7.42 11.71 4.00
CA GLY A 264 -7.96 11.79 5.37
C GLY A 264 -7.61 10.58 6.22
N HIS A 265 -7.41 9.43 5.57
CA HIS A 265 -7.09 8.17 6.23
C HIS A 265 -5.89 7.52 5.53
N ALA A 266 -4.92 7.06 6.30
CA ALA A 266 -3.74 6.36 5.80
C ALA A 266 -3.52 5.05 6.56
N LEU A 267 -3.29 3.96 5.85
CA LEU A 267 -2.92 2.67 6.41
C LEU A 267 -1.57 2.23 5.85
N LEU A 268 -0.50 2.43 6.63
CA LEU A 268 0.80 1.82 6.37
C LEU A 268 0.71 0.36 6.82
N TYR A 269 0.72 -0.55 5.86
CA TYR A 269 0.48 -1.97 6.06
C TYR A 269 1.74 -2.78 5.74
N CYS A 270 2.32 -3.41 6.74
CA CYS A 270 3.48 -4.28 6.59
C CYS A 270 3.13 -5.70 7.05
N SER A 271 3.30 -6.68 6.19
CA SER A 271 2.94 -8.07 6.47
C SER A 271 4.04 -9.03 6.04
N LEU A 272 4.69 -9.67 6.99
CA LEU A 272 5.70 -10.68 6.72
C LEU A 272 5.05 -11.99 6.26
N VAL A 273 5.69 -12.69 5.31
CA VAL A 273 5.22 -13.99 4.84
C VAL A 273 5.14 -15.04 5.96
N SER A 274 6.08 -14.96 6.92
CA SER A 274 6.14 -15.85 8.09
C SER A 274 5.04 -15.58 9.13
N GLN A 275 4.53 -14.36 9.18
CA GLN A 275 3.50 -13.90 10.12
C GLN A 275 2.49 -13.01 9.40
N PRO A 276 1.63 -13.58 8.55
CA PRO A 276 0.76 -12.77 7.69
C PRO A 276 -0.33 -12.07 8.49
N LEU A 277 -0.35 -10.75 8.43
CA LEU A 277 -1.38 -9.89 9.02
C LEU A 277 -2.65 -9.93 8.16
N ASP A 278 -3.83 -9.93 8.80
CA ASP A 278 -5.12 -10.03 8.10
C ASP A 278 -5.68 -8.63 7.74
N ILE A 279 -5.54 -8.26 6.46
CA ILE A 279 -5.95 -6.94 5.98
C ILE A 279 -7.46 -6.72 6.05
N ALA A 280 -8.28 -7.77 5.89
CA ALA A 280 -9.73 -7.64 5.99
C ALA A 280 -10.16 -7.31 7.42
N HIS A 281 -9.54 -7.96 8.41
CA HIS A 281 -9.83 -7.70 9.82
C HIS A 281 -9.48 -6.26 10.20
N ILE A 282 -8.29 -5.79 9.84
CA ILE A 282 -7.84 -4.42 10.13
C ILE A 282 -8.74 -3.40 9.45
N SER A 283 -9.04 -3.58 8.17
CA SER A 283 -9.87 -2.66 7.39
C SER A 283 -11.30 -2.58 7.92
N THR A 284 -11.86 -3.70 8.37
CA THR A 284 -13.18 -3.76 9.00
C THR A 284 -13.18 -3.01 10.34
N ASP A 285 -12.17 -3.21 11.20
CA ASP A 285 -12.04 -2.48 12.48
C ASP A 285 -11.93 -0.97 12.24
N ILE A 286 -11.14 -0.54 11.25
CA ILE A 286 -10.99 0.87 10.86
C ILE A 286 -12.31 1.47 10.37
N TYR A 287 -13.05 0.75 9.53
CA TYR A 287 -14.29 1.24 8.94
C TYR A 287 -15.38 1.49 9.98
N PHE A 288 -15.48 0.64 11.00
CA PHE A 288 -16.49 0.76 12.05
C PHE A 288 -16.05 1.65 13.25
N GLN A 289 -14.87 2.27 13.24
CA GLN A 289 -14.42 3.28 14.20
C GLN A 289 -14.88 4.69 13.84
#